data_74cba109d5db422ea826745ac095b4f4
#
_entry.id   74cba109d5db422ea826745ac095b4f4
#
_cell.length_a   1.000
_cell.length_b   1.000
_cell.length_c   1.000
_cell.angle_alpha   90.00
_cell.angle_beta   90.00
_cell.angle_gamma   90.00
#
_symmetry.space_group_name_H-M   'P 1'
#
loop_
_entity.id
_entity.type
_entity.pdbx_description
1 polymer ?
#
loop_
_entity_poly.entity_id
_entity_poly.type
_entity_poly.pdbx_seq_one_letter_code
_entity_poly.pdbx_strand_id
1 'polypeptide(L)'
;PGEPLGAFIAAYIAIEIGALVSGKTKVDIIVTPVCCILSGAAAGYFAGPYISAAMKFIGQLVNINVDKSPIIGGIVVSVLMGIILTLPISSAAIGISMGLTGLAAGAATIGCCCNMIGFAVISYRENKFGGLIAQGLGTSMLQVPNIVRNPLIWLPAIISSAILGPVSSALLKMVSNPVGSGMGTSGLVGQFM
;
A
#
# COMPACT_ATOMS: atom_id res chain seq x y z
N PRO A 1 -12.59 7.31 13.60
CA PRO A 1 -12.85 6.64 12.33
C PRO A 1 -12.31 7.44 11.16
N GLY A 2 -11.03 7.54 10.99
CA GLY A 2 -10.36 8.27 9.91
C GLY A 2 -9.28 7.45 9.25
N GLU A 3 -9.20 6.17 9.58
CA GLU A 3 -8.21 5.28 9.01
C GLU A 3 -8.65 4.76 7.65
N PRO A 4 -7.78 4.78 6.62
CA PRO A 4 -8.11 4.39 5.26
C PRO A 4 -8.67 2.97 5.14
N LEU A 5 -8.13 2.00 5.89
CA LEU A 5 -8.59 0.62 5.85
C LEU A 5 -9.98 0.46 6.47
N GLY A 6 -10.26 1.15 7.57
CA GLY A 6 -11.60 1.17 8.17
C GLY A 6 -12.64 1.80 7.26
N ALA A 7 -12.28 2.89 6.56
CA ALA A 7 -13.13 3.52 5.56
C ALA A 7 -13.42 2.60 4.37
N PHE A 8 -12.41 1.86 3.89
CA PHE A 8 -12.56 0.87 2.81
C PHE A 8 -13.57 -0.23 3.19
N ILE A 9 -13.44 -0.81 4.39
CA ILE A 9 -14.34 -1.88 4.85
C ILE A 9 -15.76 -1.34 5.03
N ALA A 10 -15.92 -0.14 5.57
CA ALA A 10 -17.23 0.51 5.69
C ALA A 10 -17.88 0.75 4.32
N ALA A 11 -17.12 1.24 3.35
CA ALA A 11 -17.58 1.44 1.98
C ALA A 11 -17.95 0.12 1.29
N TYR A 12 -17.15 -0.92 1.48
CA TYR A 12 -17.43 -2.25 0.93
C TYR A 12 -18.77 -2.80 1.45
N ILE A 13 -18.98 -2.76 2.78
CA ILE A 13 -20.25 -3.20 3.39
C ILE A 13 -21.43 -2.35 2.89
N ALA A 14 -21.24 -1.04 2.75
CA ALA A 14 -22.26 -0.15 2.21
C ALA A 14 -22.67 -0.52 0.78
N ILE A 15 -21.69 -0.83 -0.08
CA ILE A 15 -21.92 -1.22 -1.48
C ILE A 15 -22.65 -2.57 -1.55
N GLU A 16 -22.23 -3.56 -0.77
CA GLU A 16 -22.89 -4.87 -0.74
C GLU A 16 -24.36 -4.77 -0.29
N ILE A 17 -24.64 -4.01 0.77
CA ILE A 17 -26.01 -3.80 1.24
C ILE A 17 -26.82 -2.97 0.24
N GLY A 18 -26.21 -1.95 -0.37
CA GLY A 18 -26.83 -1.17 -1.43
C GLY A 18 -27.22 -2.03 -2.62
N ALA A 19 -26.34 -2.93 -3.07
CA ALA A 19 -26.61 -3.86 -4.16
C ALA A 19 -27.77 -4.83 -3.85
N LEU A 20 -27.91 -5.26 -2.58
CA LEU A 20 -29.01 -6.12 -2.14
C LEU A 20 -30.37 -5.40 -2.17
N VAL A 21 -30.41 -4.09 -2.00
CA VAL A 21 -31.63 -3.28 -1.93
C VAL A 21 -31.99 -2.66 -3.28
N SER A 22 -30.99 -2.35 -4.09
CA SER A 22 -31.15 -1.67 -5.37
C SER A 22 -32.12 -2.39 -6.32
N GLY A 23 -33.02 -1.65 -6.92
CA GLY A 23 -34.02 -2.14 -7.86
C GLY A 23 -35.21 -2.85 -7.23
N LYS A 24 -35.30 -2.96 -5.90
CA LYS A 24 -36.41 -3.67 -5.21
C LYS A 24 -37.55 -2.78 -4.75
N THR A 25 -37.39 -1.46 -4.81
CA THR A 25 -38.41 -0.52 -4.34
C THR A 25 -38.78 0.51 -5.40
N LYS A 26 -40.02 1.01 -5.35
CA LYS A 26 -40.48 2.05 -6.29
C LYS A 26 -39.78 3.41 -6.08
N VAL A 27 -39.16 3.60 -4.89
CA VAL A 27 -38.43 4.82 -4.51
C VAL A 27 -36.94 4.53 -4.34
N ASP A 28 -36.40 3.69 -5.18
CA ASP A 28 -35.04 3.16 -5.12
C ASP A 28 -33.97 4.26 -5.05
N ILE A 29 -34.21 5.37 -5.74
CA ILE A 29 -33.30 6.54 -5.75
C ILE A 29 -33.06 7.15 -4.36
N ILE A 30 -33.97 6.91 -3.40
CA ILE A 30 -33.85 7.38 -2.01
C ILE A 30 -33.42 6.22 -1.10
N VAL A 31 -34.07 5.07 -1.25
CA VAL A 31 -33.88 3.92 -0.34
C VAL A 31 -32.47 3.36 -0.45
N THR A 32 -31.93 3.19 -1.63
CA THR A 32 -30.57 2.65 -1.83
C THR A 32 -29.49 3.53 -1.21
N PRO A 33 -29.40 4.86 -1.47
CA PRO A 33 -28.42 5.72 -0.80
C PRO A 33 -28.58 5.75 0.73
N VAL A 34 -29.80 5.77 1.25
CA VAL A 34 -30.05 5.76 2.70
C VAL A 34 -29.52 4.45 3.32
N CYS A 35 -29.81 3.30 2.69
CA CYS A 35 -29.30 2.02 3.16
C CYS A 35 -27.77 1.96 3.11
N CYS A 36 -27.14 2.47 2.04
CA CYS A 36 -25.68 2.55 1.93
C CYS A 36 -25.07 3.41 3.04
N ILE A 37 -25.64 4.60 3.28
CA ILE A 37 -25.14 5.52 4.30
C ILE A 37 -25.28 4.91 5.71
N LEU A 38 -26.44 4.37 6.03
CA LEU A 38 -26.70 3.80 7.35
C LEU A 38 -25.82 2.56 7.62
N SER A 39 -25.72 1.65 6.66
CA SER A 39 -24.91 0.44 6.81
C SER A 39 -23.41 0.76 6.86
N GLY A 40 -22.92 1.66 5.99
CA GLY A 40 -21.54 2.11 6.00
C GLY A 40 -21.18 2.85 7.29
N ALA A 41 -22.06 3.74 7.77
CA ALA A 41 -21.86 4.44 9.04
C ALA A 41 -21.84 3.47 10.23
N ALA A 42 -22.75 2.50 10.27
CA ALA A 42 -22.78 1.47 11.30
C ALA A 42 -21.50 0.62 11.26
N ALA A 43 -21.11 0.13 10.09
CA ALA A 43 -19.89 -0.64 9.93
C ALA A 43 -18.64 0.15 10.34
N GLY A 44 -18.51 1.40 9.92
CA GLY A 44 -17.42 2.29 10.30
C GLY A 44 -17.36 2.58 11.79
N TYR A 45 -18.53 2.75 12.43
CA TYR A 45 -18.61 3.02 13.86
C TYR A 45 -18.24 1.79 14.71
N PHE A 46 -18.76 0.61 14.36
CA PHE A 46 -18.51 -0.61 15.15
C PHE A 46 -17.18 -1.27 14.79
N ALA A 47 -16.85 -1.45 13.52
CA ALA A 47 -15.65 -2.16 13.10
C ALA A 47 -14.40 -1.25 13.01
N GLY A 48 -14.57 0.02 12.68
CA GLY A 48 -13.47 0.97 12.46
C GLY A 48 -12.47 1.06 13.61
N PRO A 49 -12.88 1.23 14.87
CA PRO A 49 -11.94 1.30 16.00
C PRO A 49 -11.09 0.04 16.18
N TYR A 50 -11.65 -1.15 15.99
CA TYR A 50 -10.93 -2.42 16.10
C TYR A 50 -9.91 -2.60 14.99
N ILE A 51 -10.29 -2.24 13.76
CA ILE A 51 -9.39 -2.28 12.60
C ILE A 51 -8.23 -1.31 12.80
N SER A 52 -8.51 -0.08 13.22
CA SER A 52 -7.50 0.93 13.53
C SER A 52 -6.55 0.47 14.62
N ALA A 53 -7.07 -0.09 15.72
CA ALA A 53 -6.24 -0.61 16.81
C ALA A 53 -5.33 -1.75 16.34
N ALA A 54 -5.85 -2.69 15.55
CA ALA A 54 -5.07 -3.80 15.00
C ALA A 54 -3.96 -3.31 14.05
N MET A 55 -4.25 -2.36 13.15
CA MET A 55 -3.27 -1.79 12.23
C MET A 55 -2.16 -1.02 12.97
N LYS A 56 -2.52 -0.22 13.95
CA LYS A 56 -1.55 0.50 14.81
C LYS A 56 -0.67 -0.47 15.60
N PHE A 57 -1.24 -1.54 16.13
CA PHE A 57 -0.47 -2.56 16.84
C PHE A 57 0.57 -3.22 15.92
N ILE A 58 0.16 -3.62 14.71
CA ILE A 58 1.09 -4.17 13.70
C ILE A 58 2.18 -3.15 13.35
N GLY A 59 1.80 -1.89 13.12
CA GLY A 59 2.75 -0.82 12.81
C GLY A 59 3.76 -0.56 13.94
N GLN A 60 3.32 -0.58 15.19
CA GLN A 60 4.22 -0.46 16.34
C GLN A 60 5.20 -1.63 16.42
N LEU A 61 4.73 -2.86 16.20
CA LEU A 61 5.62 -4.02 16.13
C LEU A 61 6.67 -3.86 15.02
N VAL A 62 6.26 -3.39 13.84
CA VAL A 62 7.17 -3.16 12.72
C VAL A 62 8.19 -2.08 13.06
N ASN A 63 7.77 -0.91 13.55
CA ASN A 63 8.67 0.18 13.92
C ASN A 63 9.70 -0.27 14.98
N ILE A 64 9.25 -0.91 16.06
CA ILE A 64 10.13 -1.39 17.14
C ILE A 64 11.13 -2.45 16.63
N ASN A 65 10.70 -3.35 15.75
CA ASN A 65 11.59 -4.38 15.22
C ASN A 65 12.63 -3.80 14.25
N VAL A 66 12.29 -2.81 13.45
CA VAL A 66 13.26 -2.12 12.58
C VAL A 66 14.26 -1.33 13.42
N ASP A 67 13.83 -0.64 14.47
CA ASP A 67 14.72 0.11 15.35
C ASP A 67 15.70 -0.81 16.10
N LYS A 68 15.24 -1.99 16.55
CA LYS A 68 16.09 -2.98 17.24
C LYS A 68 17.04 -3.73 16.30
N SER A 69 16.59 -4.04 15.09
CA SER A 69 17.34 -4.81 14.12
C SER A 69 17.17 -4.22 12.72
N PRO A 70 17.86 -3.11 12.40
CA PRO A 70 17.68 -2.38 11.15
C PRO A 70 17.95 -3.22 9.90
N ILE A 71 18.83 -4.22 9.98
CA ILE A 71 19.15 -5.09 8.84
C ILE A 71 17.98 -6.01 8.54
N ILE A 72 17.57 -6.83 9.50
CA ILE A 72 16.48 -7.81 9.28
C ILE A 72 15.14 -7.09 9.10
N GLY A 73 14.84 -6.12 9.94
CA GLY A 73 13.64 -5.31 9.84
C GLY A 73 13.57 -4.55 8.53
N GLY A 74 14.72 -3.99 8.08
CA GLY A 74 14.83 -3.33 6.78
C GLY A 74 14.53 -4.24 5.60
N ILE A 75 15.03 -5.50 5.60
CA ILE A 75 14.71 -6.50 4.57
C ILE A 75 13.21 -6.78 4.55
N VAL A 76 12.65 -7.14 5.69
CA VAL A 76 11.25 -7.56 5.80
C VAL A 76 10.31 -6.43 5.36
N VAL A 77 10.51 -5.23 5.88
CA VAL A 77 9.62 -4.09 5.60
C VAL A 77 9.75 -3.63 4.16
N SER A 78 10.97 -3.54 3.61
CA SER A 78 11.17 -3.13 2.21
C SER A 78 10.55 -4.11 1.22
N VAL A 79 10.73 -5.42 1.44
CA VAL A 79 10.14 -6.46 0.58
C VAL A 79 8.62 -6.45 0.68
N LEU A 80 8.06 -6.44 1.89
CA LEU A 80 6.60 -6.45 2.09
C LEU A 80 5.94 -5.22 1.48
N MET A 81 6.44 -4.02 1.76
CA MET A 81 5.85 -2.80 1.23
C MET A 81 6.02 -2.67 -0.28
N GLY A 82 7.14 -3.13 -0.84
CA GLY A 82 7.33 -3.22 -2.28
C GLY A 82 6.32 -4.15 -2.96
N ILE A 83 6.05 -5.32 -2.36
CA ILE A 83 5.03 -6.26 -2.83
C ILE A 83 3.64 -5.61 -2.74
N ILE A 84 3.30 -5.02 -1.61
CA ILE A 84 2.01 -4.34 -1.36
C ILE A 84 1.77 -3.23 -2.39
N LEU A 85 2.79 -2.43 -2.71
CA LEU A 85 2.69 -1.37 -3.72
C LEU A 85 2.31 -1.90 -5.10
N THR A 86 2.80 -3.07 -5.46
CA THR A 86 2.54 -3.67 -6.78
C THR A 86 1.16 -4.34 -6.86
N LEU A 87 0.63 -4.81 -5.73
CA LEU A 87 -0.72 -5.37 -5.65
C LEU A 87 -1.79 -4.27 -5.83
N PRO A 88 -3.00 -4.62 -6.28
CA PRO A 88 -4.10 -3.67 -6.44
C PRO A 88 -4.70 -3.24 -5.09
N ILE A 89 -3.83 -2.79 -4.17
CA ILE A 89 -4.17 -2.30 -2.84
C ILE A 89 -3.43 -0.96 -2.64
N SER A 90 -3.99 -0.06 -1.84
CA SER A 90 -3.33 1.22 -1.55
C SER A 90 -2.22 1.04 -0.51
N SER A 91 -0.98 0.96 -0.96
CA SER A 91 0.21 0.89 -0.09
C SER A 91 0.37 2.13 0.79
N ALA A 92 0.02 3.31 0.29
CA ALA A 92 0.00 4.54 1.08
C ALA A 92 -1.03 4.46 2.22
N ALA A 93 -2.24 3.94 1.93
CA ALA A 93 -3.25 3.72 2.94
C ALA A 93 -2.79 2.74 4.04
N ILE A 94 -2.08 1.68 3.66
CA ILE A 94 -1.49 0.73 4.61
C ILE A 94 -0.40 1.39 5.45
N GLY A 95 0.54 2.12 4.84
CA GLY A 95 1.58 2.86 5.55
C GLY A 95 1.03 3.85 6.58
N ILE A 96 -0.03 4.59 6.20
CA ILE A 96 -0.73 5.51 7.09
C ILE A 96 -1.46 4.76 8.21
N SER A 97 -2.19 3.69 7.89
CA SER A 97 -2.95 2.91 8.88
C SER A 97 -2.04 2.22 9.91
N MET A 98 -0.88 1.75 9.47
CA MET A 98 0.15 1.18 10.35
C MET A 98 0.93 2.26 11.13
N GLY A 99 0.91 3.50 10.68
CA GLY A 99 1.71 4.57 11.27
C GLY A 99 3.21 4.32 11.15
N LEU A 100 3.68 3.88 9.97
CA LEU A 100 5.09 3.67 9.72
C LEU A 100 5.85 4.99 9.78
N THR A 101 6.89 5.05 10.61
CA THR A 101 7.70 6.26 10.81
C THR A 101 9.19 5.93 10.90
N GLY A 102 10.02 6.95 10.83
CA GLY A 102 11.47 6.81 11.03
C GLY A 102 12.12 5.82 10.07
N LEU A 103 12.97 4.94 10.57
CA LEU A 103 13.74 3.96 9.79
C LEU A 103 12.84 2.95 9.08
N ALA A 104 11.73 2.54 9.71
CA ALA A 104 10.78 1.61 9.10
C ALA A 104 10.11 2.24 7.87
N ALA A 105 9.70 3.51 7.96
CA ALA A 105 9.15 4.23 6.82
C ALA A 105 10.18 4.43 5.70
N GLY A 106 11.44 4.73 6.03
CA GLY A 106 12.54 4.83 5.07
C GLY A 106 12.79 3.52 4.32
N ALA A 107 12.86 2.39 5.04
CA ALA A 107 12.99 1.06 4.44
C ALA A 107 11.79 0.71 3.53
N ALA A 108 10.57 1.04 3.96
CA ALA A 108 9.34 0.85 3.18
C ALA A 108 9.38 1.65 1.88
N THR A 109 9.76 2.93 1.95
CA THR A 109 9.91 3.82 0.78
C THR A 109 10.87 3.22 -0.24
N ILE A 110 12.04 2.75 0.20
CA ILE A 110 13.03 2.13 -0.70
C ILE A 110 12.48 0.85 -1.32
N GLY A 111 11.79 0.00 -0.56
CA GLY A 111 11.14 -1.20 -1.10
C GLY A 111 10.13 -0.86 -2.21
N CYS A 112 9.33 0.16 -2.00
CA CYS A 112 8.41 0.69 -3.00
C CYS A 112 9.14 1.22 -4.24
N CYS A 113 10.22 1.99 -4.06
CA CYS A 113 11.06 2.49 -5.15
C CYS A 113 11.66 1.35 -5.97
N CYS A 114 12.19 0.31 -5.32
CA CYS A 114 12.78 -0.85 -5.98
C CYS A 114 11.78 -1.58 -6.87
N ASN A 115 10.54 -1.73 -6.42
CA ASN A 115 9.49 -2.35 -7.24
C ASN A 115 9.12 -1.48 -8.43
N MET A 116 8.91 -0.18 -8.25
CA MET A 116 8.54 0.73 -9.36
C MET A 116 9.66 0.83 -10.40
N ILE A 117 10.87 1.18 -9.99
CA ILE A 117 12.01 1.31 -10.89
C ILE A 117 12.42 -0.04 -11.46
N GLY A 118 12.39 -1.11 -10.64
CA GLY A 118 12.70 -2.47 -11.08
C GLY A 118 11.81 -2.88 -12.25
N PHE A 119 10.50 -2.74 -12.14
CA PHE A 119 9.58 -3.07 -13.23
C PHE A 119 9.69 -2.11 -14.42
N ALA A 120 9.96 -0.83 -14.18
CA ALA A 120 10.21 0.14 -15.24
C ALA A 120 11.41 -0.27 -16.11
N VAL A 121 12.50 -0.70 -15.47
CA VAL A 121 13.72 -1.16 -16.16
C VAL A 121 13.53 -2.51 -16.84
N ILE A 122 12.94 -3.50 -16.15
CA ILE A 122 12.68 -4.84 -16.69
C ILE A 122 11.82 -4.77 -17.95
N SER A 123 10.78 -3.94 -17.94
CA SER A 123 9.85 -3.80 -19.07
C SER A 123 10.34 -2.85 -20.18
N TYR A 124 11.52 -2.27 -20.04
CA TYR A 124 12.02 -1.25 -20.98
C TYR A 124 12.16 -1.77 -22.43
N ARG A 125 12.50 -3.06 -22.61
CA ARG A 125 12.64 -3.64 -23.95
C ARG A 125 11.33 -3.61 -24.73
N GLU A 126 10.22 -3.86 -24.06
CA GLU A 126 8.87 -3.92 -24.64
C GLU A 126 8.21 -2.54 -24.68
N ASN A 127 8.28 -1.80 -23.59
CA ASN A 127 7.46 -0.59 -23.37
C ASN A 127 8.25 0.72 -23.57
N LYS A 128 9.58 0.65 -23.79
CA LYS A 128 10.44 1.82 -24.05
C LYS A 128 10.25 2.95 -22.99
N PHE A 129 10.39 4.20 -23.41
CA PHE A 129 10.31 5.38 -22.54
C PHE A 129 8.91 5.56 -21.91
N GLY A 130 7.84 5.24 -22.65
CA GLY A 130 6.47 5.33 -22.14
C GLY A 130 6.25 4.40 -20.94
N GLY A 131 6.72 3.15 -21.03
CA GLY A 131 6.66 2.19 -19.94
C GLY A 131 7.55 2.55 -18.76
N LEU A 132 8.73 3.12 -19.01
CA LEU A 132 9.63 3.60 -17.97
C LEU A 132 8.97 4.69 -17.11
N ILE A 133 8.34 5.67 -17.74
CA ILE A 133 7.64 6.74 -17.04
C ILE A 133 6.38 6.22 -16.34
N ALA A 134 5.57 5.44 -17.05
CA ALA A 134 4.30 4.93 -16.50
C ALA A 134 4.50 4.06 -15.26
N GLN A 135 5.55 3.24 -15.23
CA GLN A 135 5.84 2.36 -14.09
C GLN A 135 6.77 3.03 -13.07
N GLY A 136 7.76 3.76 -13.51
CA GLY A 136 8.75 4.41 -12.63
C GLY A 136 8.18 5.61 -11.87
N LEU A 137 7.29 6.39 -12.48
CA LEU A 137 6.68 7.56 -11.85
C LEU A 137 5.17 7.42 -11.61
N GLY A 138 4.52 6.49 -12.31
CA GLY A 138 3.09 6.21 -12.14
C GLY A 138 2.86 5.10 -11.13
N THR A 139 2.84 3.85 -11.60
CA THR A 139 2.55 2.69 -10.73
C THR A 139 3.12 1.38 -11.28
N SER A 140 3.63 0.52 -10.39
CA SER A 140 4.02 -0.85 -10.71
C SER A 140 2.82 -1.81 -10.88
N MET A 141 1.61 -1.41 -10.50
CA MET A 141 0.39 -2.22 -10.65
C MET A 141 0.13 -2.65 -12.10
N LEU A 142 0.63 -1.91 -13.09
CA LEU A 142 0.55 -2.27 -14.51
C LEU A 142 1.14 -3.65 -14.82
N GLN A 143 2.02 -4.17 -13.96
CA GLN A 143 2.64 -5.49 -14.11
C GLN A 143 1.83 -6.63 -13.48
N VAL A 144 0.78 -6.37 -12.73
CA VAL A 144 -0.03 -7.41 -12.06
C VAL A 144 -0.50 -8.50 -13.03
N PRO A 145 -1.06 -8.19 -14.23
CA PRO A 145 -1.45 -9.24 -15.17
C PRO A 145 -0.29 -10.13 -15.63
N ASN A 146 0.91 -9.56 -15.77
CA ASN A 146 2.11 -10.30 -16.14
C ASN A 146 2.65 -11.13 -14.98
N ILE A 147 2.61 -10.61 -13.76
CA ILE A 147 2.99 -11.31 -12.53
C ILE A 147 2.10 -12.54 -12.32
N VAL A 148 0.78 -12.41 -12.52
CA VAL A 148 -0.16 -13.55 -12.40
C VAL A 148 0.16 -14.65 -13.42
N ARG A 149 0.58 -14.29 -14.63
CA ARG A 149 1.00 -15.26 -15.67
C ARG A 149 2.36 -15.89 -15.38
N ASN A 150 3.30 -15.11 -14.88
CA ASN A 150 4.66 -15.55 -14.56
C ASN A 150 5.18 -14.83 -13.31
N PRO A 151 5.02 -15.40 -12.10
CA PRO A 151 5.46 -14.79 -10.86
C PRO A 151 6.97 -14.52 -10.78
N LEU A 152 7.77 -15.20 -11.57
CA LEU A 152 9.24 -15.05 -11.56
C LEU A 152 9.70 -13.65 -12.00
N ILE A 153 8.88 -12.91 -12.75
CA ILE A 153 9.21 -11.53 -13.13
C ILE A 153 9.26 -10.57 -11.93
N TRP A 154 8.68 -10.95 -10.81
CA TRP A 154 8.73 -10.17 -9.57
C TRP A 154 10.04 -10.32 -8.81
N LEU A 155 10.73 -11.44 -9.02
CA LEU A 155 11.93 -11.82 -8.27
C LEU A 155 13.04 -10.76 -8.28
N PRO A 156 13.42 -10.14 -9.42
CA PRO A 156 14.44 -9.10 -9.43
C PRO A 156 14.09 -7.88 -8.57
N ALA A 157 12.83 -7.44 -8.58
CA ALA A 157 12.36 -6.32 -7.78
C ALA A 157 12.38 -6.67 -6.27
N ILE A 158 11.98 -7.88 -5.90
CA ILE A 158 12.03 -8.39 -4.52
C ILE A 158 13.48 -8.48 -4.03
N ILE A 159 14.39 -9.03 -4.83
CA ILE A 159 15.82 -9.12 -4.47
C ILE A 159 16.42 -7.73 -4.28
N SER A 160 16.12 -6.79 -5.19
CA SER A 160 16.56 -5.41 -5.06
C SER A 160 16.06 -4.76 -3.77
N SER A 161 14.79 -4.98 -3.43
CA SER A 161 14.20 -4.50 -2.17
C SER A 161 14.89 -5.11 -0.94
N ALA A 162 15.19 -6.41 -0.98
CA ALA A 162 15.86 -7.11 0.11
C ALA A 162 17.30 -6.63 0.35
N ILE A 163 18.00 -6.21 -0.72
CA ILE A 163 19.36 -5.68 -0.63
C ILE A 163 19.35 -4.20 -0.19
N LEU A 164 18.50 -3.38 -0.82
CA LEU A 164 18.49 -1.94 -0.58
C LEU A 164 17.74 -1.53 0.70
N GLY A 165 16.83 -2.37 1.20
CA GLY A 165 16.15 -2.14 2.49
C GLY A 165 17.13 -1.95 3.64
N PRO A 166 18.05 -2.89 3.91
CA PRO A 166 19.09 -2.73 4.93
C PRO A 166 20.06 -1.57 4.67
N VAL A 167 20.35 -1.30 3.40
CA VAL A 167 21.17 -0.12 3.05
C VAL A 167 20.49 1.16 3.51
N SER A 168 19.18 1.26 3.29
CA SER A 168 18.38 2.40 3.77
C SER A 168 18.35 2.49 5.29
N SER A 169 18.00 1.41 5.99
CA SER A 169 17.73 1.44 7.44
C SER A 169 18.99 1.37 8.29
N ALA A 170 20.02 0.58 7.91
CA ALA A 170 21.21 0.36 8.71
C ALA A 170 22.38 1.27 8.31
N LEU A 171 22.65 1.46 7.01
CA LEU A 171 23.78 2.24 6.54
C LEU A 171 23.45 3.73 6.44
N LEU A 172 22.43 4.07 5.64
CA LEU A 172 22.09 5.47 5.36
C LEU A 172 21.16 6.08 6.43
N LYS A 173 20.53 5.24 7.27
CA LYS A 173 19.56 5.66 8.29
C LYS A 173 18.51 6.61 7.74
N MET A 174 18.01 6.28 6.56
CA MET A 174 16.97 7.06 5.89
C MET A 174 15.68 7.01 6.69
N VAL A 175 15.06 8.16 6.85
CA VAL A 175 13.78 8.30 7.53
C VAL A 175 12.74 8.82 6.56
N SER A 176 11.49 8.44 6.78
CA SER A 176 10.35 8.92 6.01
C SER A 176 9.12 9.01 6.92
N ASN A 177 8.01 9.44 6.38
CA ASN A 177 6.74 9.55 7.07
C ASN A 177 5.74 8.47 6.59
N PRO A 178 4.57 8.32 7.24
CA PRO A 178 3.58 7.31 6.86
C PRO A 178 3.08 7.41 5.41
N VAL A 179 3.02 8.62 4.85
CA VAL A 179 2.58 8.83 3.45
C VAL A 179 3.67 8.37 2.48
N GLY A 180 4.89 8.85 2.68
CA GLY A 180 6.06 8.50 1.86
C GLY A 180 6.35 7.01 1.86
N SER A 181 6.14 6.33 3.01
CA SER A 181 6.41 4.91 3.20
C SER A 181 5.73 4.00 2.19
N GLY A 182 4.60 4.39 1.64
CA GLY A 182 3.83 3.59 0.69
C GLY A 182 3.80 4.10 -0.74
N MET A 183 4.48 5.23 -1.05
CA MET A 183 4.38 5.86 -2.37
C MET A 183 5.57 5.55 -3.30
N GLY A 184 6.74 5.20 -2.74
CA GLY A 184 7.92 4.96 -3.55
C GLY A 184 8.23 6.12 -4.49
N THR A 185 8.46 5.85 -5.77
CA THR A 185 8.72 6.87 -6.80
C THR A 185 7.45 7.44 -7.45
N SER A 186 6.26 7.03 -7.00
CA SER A 186 4.99 7.54 -7.53
C SER A 186 4.89 9.05 -7.32
N GLY A 187 4.85 9.80 -8.42
CA GLY A 187 4.87 11.27 -8.40
C GLY A 187 6.03 11.89 -7.62
N LEU A 188 7.11 11.12 -7.36
CA LEU A 188 8.25 11.48 -6.51
C LEU A 188 7.88 11.78 -5.05
N VAL A 189 6.71 11.33 -4.61
CA VAL A 189 6.23 11.62 -3.24
C VAL A 189 7.15 11.02 -2.19
N GLY A 190 7.59 9.77 -2.37
CA GLY A 190 8.50 9.11 -1.42
C GLY A 190 9.87 9.77 -1.28
N GLN A 191 10.30 10.59 -2.26
CA GLN A 191 11.57 11.31 -2.24
C GLN A 191 11.46 12.66 -1.52
N PHE A 192 10.27 13.25 -1.49
CA PHE A 192 10.05 14.57 -0.88
C PHE A 192 9.45 14.50 0.53
N MET A 193 8.98 13.35 0.96
CA MET A 193 8.35 13.10 2.27
C MET A 193 9.31 12.37 3.24
#